data_5bc5081a9fa2344bc92380300105a300
#
_entry.id   5bc5081a9fa2344bc92380300105a300
#
_cell.length_a   1.000
_cell.length_b   1.000
_cell.length_c   1.000
_cell.angle_alpha   90.00
_cell.angle_beta   90.00
_cell.angle_gamma   90.00
#
_symmetry.space_group_name_H-M   'P 1'
#
loop_
_entity.id
_entity.type
_entity.pdbx_description
1 polymer ?
#
loop_
_entity_poly.entity_id
_entity_poly.type
_entity_poly.pdbx_seq_one_letter_code
_entity_poly.pdbx_strand_id
1 'polypeptide(L)'
;MRLNLKEFGAVLCDLDGVITQTARLHAAAWKRLFDDYLQEVAARTRSPFKPFDLEEDYRVYVDGKPRHEGVRDFLASRKMSLPPGTPSDGSDRETLYGLGQRKDKHFKVALRETGVIAYPNTVKFLHLARAMGLKMAVVSSSHHCAEIIETVGLSSLFDVRVDGHEIDRLQLAGKPAPDSFLEAARRLAIEP
;
A
#
# COMPACT_ATOMS: atom_id res chain seq x y z
N MET A 1 -27.92 -3.47 -6.53
CA MET A 1 -27.29 -4.05 -7.73
C MET A 1 -26.89 -5.49 -7.38
N ARG A 2 -27.31 -6.50 -8.14
CA ARG A 2 -26.85 -7.89 -7.98
C ARG A 2 -25.78 -8.14 -9.03
N LEU A 3 -24.55 -8.41 -8.62
CA LEU A 3 -23.48 -8.84 -9.53
C LEU A 3 -23.74 -10.28 -9.96
N ASN A 4 -23.79 -10.52 -11.28
CA ASN A 4 -23.81 -11.85 -11.83
C ASN A 4 -22.37 -12.34 -12.04
N LEU A 5 -21.81 -13.01 -11.05
CA LEU A 5 -20.41 -13.48 -11.11
C LEU A 5 -20.11 -14.41 -12.29
N LYS A 6 -21.15 -15.00 -12.95
CA LYS A 6 -20.96 -15.84 -14.14
C LYS A 6 -20.51 -15.06 -15.38
N GLU A 7 -20.62 -13.74 -15.37
CA GLU A 7 -20.19 -12.86 -16.46
C GLU A 7 -18.72 -12.45 -16.36
N PHE A 8 -18.06 -12.80 -15.25
CA PHE A 8 -16.67 -12.41 -14.98
C PHE A 8 -15.75 -13.64 -15.00
N GLY A 9 -14.53 -13.46 -15.52
CA GLY A 9 -13.49 -14.49 -15.53
C GLY A 9 -12.62 -14.49 -14.29
N ALA A 10 -12.55 -13.34 -13.59
CA ALA A 10 -11.68 -13.19 -12.42
C ALA A 10 -12.17 -12.10 -11.45
N VAL A 11 -11.56 -12.11 -10.27
CA VAL A 11 -11.65 -11.05 -9.25
C VAL A 11 -10.24 -10.57 -8.92
N LEU A 12 -9.98 -9.29 -9.11
CA LEU A 12 -8.74 -8.64 -8.74
C LEU A 12 -9.02 -7.69 -7.56
N CYS A 13 -8.44 -7.97 -6.40
CA CYS A 13 -8.71 -7.22 -5.17
C CYS A 13 -7.48 -6.44 -4.72
N ASP A 14 -7.70 -5.19 -4.28
CA ASP A 14 -6.73 -4.52 -3.43
C ASP A 14 -6.70 -5.18 -2.04
N LEU A 15 -5.60 -4.99 -1.32
CA LEU A 15 -5.40 -5.55 0.02
C LEU A 15 -5.87 -4.59 1.11
N ASP A 16 -5.26 -3.40 1.14
CA ASP A 16 -5.32 -2.48 2.27
C ASP A 16 -6.63 -1.69 2.27
N GLY A 17 -7.49 -1.93 3.26
CA GLY A 17 -8.82 -1.32 3.30
C GLY A 17 -9.90 -2.07 2.50
N VAL A 18 -9.54 -3.13 1.76
CA VAL A 18 -10.46 -3.97 0.97
C VAL A 18 -10.52 -5.40 1.51
N ILE A 19 -9.40 -6.10 1.59
CA ILE A 19 -9.33 -7.44 2.17
C ILE A 19 -9.07 -7.34 3.67
N THR A 20 -8.16 -6.45 4.08
CA THR A 20 -7.73 -6.28 5.46
C THR A 20 -7.89 -4.84 5.93
N GLN A 21 -7.97 -4.66 7.27
CA GLN A 21 -8.07 -3.35 7.92
C GLN A 21 -6.71 -2.65 8.05
N THR A 22 -5.71 -3.06 7.29
CA THR A 22 -4.33 -2.55 7.36
C THR A 22 -4.15 -1.12 6.85
N ALA A 23 -5.11 -0.58 6.09
CA ALA A 23 -5.10 0.84 5.70
C ALA A 23 -4.93 1.79 6.90
N ARG A 24 -5.55 1.46 8.05
CA ARG A 24 -5.39 2.23 9.30
C ARG A 24 -3.95 2.22 9.83
N LEU A 25 -3.28 1.08 9.72
CA LEU A 25 -1.88 0.93 10.15
C LEU A 25 -0.95 1.70 9.21
N HIS A 26 -1.26 1.67 7.91
CA HIS A 26 -0.54 2.50 6.93
C HIS A 26 -0.71 3.99 7.22
N ALA A 27 -1.94 4.45 7.49
CA ALA A 27 -2.23 5.84 7.82
C ALA A 27 -1.49 6.29 9.09
N ALA A 28 -1.52 5.50 10.16
CA ALA A 28 -0.80 5.78 11.40
C ALA A 28 0.73 5.85 11.19
N ALA A 29 1.29 4.93 10.38
CA ALA A 29 2.72 4.94 10.07
C ALA A 29 3.14 6.15 9.24
N TRP A 30 2.31 6.60 8.29
CA TRP A 30 2.54 7.82 7.53
C TRP A 30 2.48 9.07 8.40
N LYS A 31 1.46 9.16 9.24
CA LYS A 31 1.33 10.28 10.17
C LYS A 31 2.55 10.39 11.07
N ARG A 32 2.97 9.30 11.68
CA ARG A 32 4.14 9.29 12.55
C ARG A 32 5.42 9.70 11.81
N LEU A 33 5.67 9.12 10.63
CA LEU A 33 6.81 9.51 9.81
C LEU A 33 6.84 11.01 9.55
N PHE A 34 5.73 11.55 9.01
CA PHE A 34 5.72 12.93 8.56
C PHE A 34 5.68 13.91 9.71
N ASP A 35 4.97 13.62 10.79
CA ASP A 35 4.97 14.50 11.96
C ASP A 35 6.37 14.57 12.58
N ASP A 36 7.04 13.43 12.78
CA ASP A 36 8.41 13.40 13.29
C ASP A 36 9.36 14.19 12.38
N TYR A 37 9.33 13.94 11.08
CA TYR A 37 10.19 14.61 10.10
C TYR A 37 9.91 16.11 9.98
N LEU A 38 8.63 16.52 9.93
CA LEU A 38 8.26 17.92 9.84
C LEU A 38 8.60 18.70 11.12
N GLN A 39 8.54 18.06 12.30
CA GLN A 39 9.02 18.67 13.56
C GLN A 39 10.52 18.88 13.53
N GLU A 40 11.30 17.89 13.06
CA GLU A 40 12.76 18.02 12.88
C GLU A 40 13.10 19.19 11.94
N VAL A 41 12.39 19.32 10.82
CA VAL A 41 12.59 20.42 9.86
C VAL A 41 12.19 21.74 10.45
N ALA A 42 11.02 21.85 11.11
CA ALA A 42 10.55 23.08 11.74
C ALA A 42 11.54 23.60 12.80
N ALA A 43 12.11 22.70 13.60
CA ALA A 43 13.14 23.04 14.59
C ALA A 43 14.43 23.57 13.93
N ARG A 44 14.90 22.94 12.83
CA ARG A 44 16.10 23.38 12.09
C ARG A 44 15.92 24.73 11.41
N THR A 45 14.75 24.97 10.84
CA THR A 45 14.46 26.15 10.01
C THR A 45 13.78 27.28 10.79
N ARG A 46 13.40 27.05 12.03
CA ARG A 46 12.60 27.97 12.86
C ARG A 46 11.28 28.38 12.21
N SER A 47 10.69 27.44 11.45
CA SER A 47 9.40 27.61 10.77
C SER A 47 8.25 27.00 11.59
N PRO A 48 6.99 27.43 11.36
CA PRO A 48 5.84 26.80 12.00
C PRO A 48 5.71 25.31 11.61
N PHE A 49 5.40 24.47 12.59
CA PHE A 49 5.05 23.07 12.36
C PHE A 49 3.60 22.95 11.88
N LYS A 50 3.38 22.26 10.75
CA LYS A 50 2.07 21.89 10.26
C LYS A 50 2.00 20.36 10.15
N PRO A 51 1.21 19.67 11.00
CA PRO A 51 1.16 18.21 11.01
C PRO A 51 0.59 17.63 9.71
N PHE A 52 0.87 16.35 9.50
CA PHE A 52 0.24 15.54 8.45
C PHE A 52 -1.23 15.30 8.80
N ASP A 53 -2.13 15.53 7.83
CA ASP A 53 -3.56 15.29 7.98
C ASP A 53 -3.93 13.87 7.51
N LEU A 54 -4.66 13.14 8.38
CA LEU A 54 -5.02 11.73 8.12
C LEU A 54 -6.13 11.57 7.08
N GLU A 55 -6.91 12.61 6.80
CA GLU A 55 -7.99 12.54 5.83
C GLU A 55 -7.57 13.13 4.48
N GLU A 56 -7.10 14.37 4.49
CA GLU A 56 -6.74 15.09 3.29
C GLU A 56 -5.38 14.67 2.74
N ASP A 57 -4.31 14.81 3.52
CA ASP A 57 -2.94 14.51 3.06
C ASP A 57 -2.78 13.02 2.76
N TYR A 58 -3.38 12.14 3.58
CA TYR A 58 -3.32 10.70 3.35
C TYR A 58 -3.93 10.32 2.01
N ARG A 59 -5.17 10.72 1.77
CA ARG A 59 -5.91 10.35 0.56
C ARG A 59 -5.28 10.89 -0.72
N VAL A 60 -4.77 12.13 -0.67
CA VAL A 60 -4.27 12.81 -1.87
C VAL A 60 -2.85 12.36 -2.23
N TYR A 61 -1.98 12.17 -1.23
CA TYR A 61 -0.55 12.05 -1.50
C TYR A 61 0.02 10.65 -1.31
N VAL A 62 -0.56 9.80 -0.44
CA VAL A 62 0.11 8.55 -0.06
C VAL A 62 -0.74 7.28 -0.20
N ASP A 63 -2.08 7.40 -0.21
CA ASP A 63 -2.96 6.24 -0.25
C ASP A 63 -2.76 5.44 -1.54
N GLY A 64 -2.55 4.13 -1.39
CA GLY A 64 -2.35 3.20 -2.50
C GLY A 64 -1.04 3.34 -3.29
N LYS A 65 -0.20 4.35 -2.99
CA LYS A 65 1.05 4.61 -3.74
C LYS A 65 2.25 3.79 -3.22
N PRO A 66 3.25 3.53 -4.09
CA PRO A 66 4.57 3.09 -3.65
C PRO A 66 5.17 4.09 -2.64
N ARG A 67 5.89 3.56 -1.63
CA ARG A 67 6.37 4.38 -0.49
C ARG A 67 7.17 5.61 -0.88
N HIS A 68 8.16 5.47 -1.77
CA HIS A 68 9.02 6.58 -2.19
C HIS A 68 8.26 7.64 -2.99
N GLU A 69 7.24 7.25 -3.76
CA GLU A 69 6.34 8.17 -4.46
C GLU A 69 5.47 8.95 -3.47
N GLY A 70 4.89 8.27 -2.48
CA GLY A 70 4.10 8.93 -1.43
C GLY A 70 4.92 9.95 -0.65
N VAL A 71 6.19 9.62 -0.31
CA VAL A 71 7.12 10.59 0.32
C VAL A 71 7.35 11.79 -0.59
N ARG A 72 7.66 11.55 -1.87
CA ARG A 72 7.91 12.62 -2.86
C ARG A 72 6.71 13.55 -2.97
N ASP A 73 5.52 12.98 -3.18
CA ASP A 73 4.31 13.75 -3.50
C ASP A 73 3.86 14.58 -2.29
N PHE A 74 3.92 14.01 -1.09
CA PHE A 74 3.61 14.76 0.13
C PHE A 74 4.60 15.89 0.39
N LEU A 75 5.92 15.63 0.30
CA LEU A 75 6.92 16.67 0.51
C LEU A 75 6.80 17.78 -0.53
N ALA A 76 6.52 17.45 -1.79
CA ALA A 76 6.28 18.44 -2.85
C ALA A 76 5.09 19.35 -2.51
N SER A 77 4.01 18.83 -1.90
CA SER A 77 2.86 19.63 -1.44
C SER A 77 3.25 20.65 -0.37
N ARG A 78 4.31 20.35 0.38
CA ARG A 78 4.88 21.26 1.40
C ARG A 78 6.02 22.14 0.85
N LYS A 79 6.23 22.16 -0.48
CA LYS A 79 7.34 22.86 -1.16
C LYS A 79 8.72 22.39 -0.69
N MET A 80 8.83 21.13 -0.34
CA MET A 80 10.03 20.46 0.10
C MET A 80 10.46 19.41 -0.94
N SER A 81 11.76 19.19 -1.06
CA SER A 81 12.32 18.14 -1.91
C SER A 81 13.48 17.44 -1.23
N LEU A 82 13.64 16.16 -1.49
CA LEU A 82 14.76 15.35 -1.04
C LEU A 82 15.40 14.64 -2.24
N PRO A 83 16.69 14.30 -2.13
CA PRO A 83 17.32 13.40 -3.09
C PRO A 83 16.55 12.08 -3.17
N PRO A 84 16.44 11.45 -4.33
CA PRO A 84 15.80 10.14 -4.45
C PRO A 84 16.41 9.11 -3.50
N GLY A 85 17.74 9.07 -3.43
CA GLY A 85 18.45 7.99 -2.75
C GLY A 85 18.39 6.69 -3.52
N THR A 86 18.55 5.57 -2.82
CA THR A 86 18.53 4.22 -3.38
C THR A 86 17.69 3.29 -2.51
N PRO A 87 17.20 2.16 -3.05
CA PRO A 87 16.47 1.16 -2.27
C PRO A 87 17.24 0.59 -1.06
N SER A 88 18.58 0.71 -1.07
CA SER A 88 19.46 0.27 0.02
C SER A 88 19.66 1.32 1.13
N ASP A 89 19.11 2.52 0.99
CA ASP A 89 19.24 3.56 2.00
C ASP A 89 18.58 3.12 3.33
N GLY A 90 19.30 3.31 4.43
CA GLY A 90 18.78 3.11 5.78
C GLY A 90 17.75 4.20 6.15
N SER A 91 16.97 3.93 7.18
CA SER A 91 15.95 4.87 7.71
C SER A 91 16.53 6.14 8.37
N ASP A 92 17.83 6.21 8.53
CA ASP A 92 18.59 7.36 9.02
C ASP A 92 18.94 8.36 7.89
N ARG A 93 18.82 7.93 6.64
CA ARG A 93 19.14 8.78 5.48
C ARG A 93 17.99 9.73 5.17
N GLU A 94 18.32 10.98 4.89
CA GLU A 94 17.37 12.02 4.50
C GLU A 94 17.18 12.01 2.97
N THR A 95 16.59 10.92 2.45
CA THR A 95 16.27 10.67 1.05
C THR A 95 14.85 10.14 0.93
N LEU A 96 14.26 10.11 -0.29
CA LEU A 96 12.92 9.55 -0.50
C LEU A 96 12.83 8.09 -0.05
N TYR A 97 13.84 7.29 -0.41
CA TYR A 97 13.91 5.89 0.03
C TYR A 97 14.16 5.75 1.53
N GLY A 98 15.05 6.58 2.13
CA GLY A 98 15.33 6.56 3.56
C GLY A 98 14.11 6.89 4.41
N LEU A 99 13.33 7.93 4.05
CA LEU A 99 12.06 8.23 4.71
C LEU A 99 11.05 7.11 4.49
N GLY A 100 11.00 6.51 3.31
CA GLY A 100 10.20 5.31 3.03
C GLY A 100 10.54 4.15 3.97
N GLN A 101 11.84 3.91 4.25
CA GLN A 101 12.28 2.90 5.22
C GLN A 101 11.91 3.27 6.66
N ARG A 102 11.94 4.57 7.02
CA ARG A 102 11.48 5.04 8.33
C ARG A 102 9.99 4.77 8.53
N LYS A 103 9.16 5.04 7.50
CA LYS A 103 7.74 4.67 7.50
C LYS A 103 7.52 3.15 7.66
N ASP A 104 8.33 2.36 6.98
CA ASP A 104 8.26 0.89 7.06
C ASP A 104 8.50 0.37 8.48
N LYS A 105 9.46 0.94 9.19
CA LYS A 105 9.70 0.62 10.60
C LYS A 105 8.47 0.92 11.46
N HIS A 106 7.82 2.07 11.27
CA HIS A 106 6.60 2.41 12.02
C HIS A 106 5.44 1.45 11.68
N PHE A 107 5.31 1.07 10.41
CA PHE A 107 4.30 0.11 9.99
C PHE A 107 4.51 -1.27 10.62
N LYS A 108 5.75 -1.78 10.62
CA LYS A 108 6.10 -3.07 11.24
C LYS A 108 5.80 -3.10 12.74
N VAL A 109 6.07 -2.00 13.44
CA VAL A 109 5.73 -1.88 14.87
C VAL A 109 4.22 -1.95 15.04
N ALA A 110 3.46 -1.12 14.33
CA ALA A 110 1.99 -1.11 14.41
C ALA A 110 1.38 -2.48 14.04
N LEU A 111 1.93 -3.14 13.02
CA LEU A 111 1.47 -4.47 12.60
C LEU A 111 1.67 -5.54 13.69
N ARG A 112 2.81 -5.52 14.39
CA ARG A 112 3.10 -6.44 15.50
C ARG A 112 2.21 -6.19 16.72
N GLU A 113 1.94 -4.94 17.04
CA GLU A 113 1.13 -4.55 18.20
C GLU A 113 -0.36 -4.80 18.01
N THR A 114 -0.86 -4.56 16.79
CA THR A 114 -2.32 -4.60 16.51
C THR A 114 -2.74 -5.93 15.86
N GLY A 115 -1.82 -6.60 15.14
CA GLY A 115 -2.13 -7.75 14.29
C GLY A 115 -2.87 -7.35 13.01
N VAL A 116 -3.29 -8.36 12.25
CA VAL A 116 -4.04 -8.20 11.00
C VAL A 116 -5.48 -8.67 11.19
N ILE A 117 -6.43 -7.84 10.79
CA ILE A 117 -7.85 -8.18 10.79
C ILE A 117 -8.36 -8.11 9.35
N ALA A 118 -8.88 -9.24 8.85
CA ALA A 118 -9.58 -9.27 7.57
C ALA A 118 -11.03 -8.81 7.71
N TYR A 119 -11.59 -8.23 6.64
CA TYR A 119 -13.02 -7.89 6.60
C TYR A 119 -13.86 -9.18 6.40
N PRO A 120 -14.72 -9.58 7.33
CA PRO A 120 -15.44 -10.85 7.24
C PRO A 120 -16.30 -11.00 6.00
N ASN A 121 -16.90 -9.90 5.53
CA ASN A 121 -17.75 -9.92 4.33
C ASN A 121 -16.92 -10.06 3.06
N THR A 122 -15.74 -9.43 3.01
CA THR A 122 -14.80 -9.62 1.88
C THR A 122 -14.31 -11.07 1.85
N VAL A 123 -13.94 -11.65 2.99
CA VAL A 123 -13.51 -13.05 3.06
C VAL A 123 -14.60 -14.00 2.55
N LYS A 124 -15.86 -13.79 2.98
CA LYS A 124 -17.00 -14.58 2.46
C LYS A 124 -17.16 -14.45 0.94
N PHE A 125 -17.04 -13.24 0.43
CA PHE A 125 -17.11 -12.98 -1.02
C PHE A 125 -15.98 -13.70 -1.78
N LEU A 126 -14.74 -13.64 -1.28
CA LEU A 126 -13.59 -14.29 -1.89
C LEU A 126 -13.78 -15.82 -1.96
N HIS A 127 -14.24 -16.45 -0.87
CA HIS A 127 -14.56 -17.88 -0.87
C HIS A 127 -15.66 -18.24 -1.86
N LEU A 128 -16.72 -17.41 -1.96
CA LEU A 128 -17.80 -17.62 -2.92
C LEU A 128 -17.27 -17.50 -4.35
N ALA A 129 -16.50 -16.46 -4.66
CA ALA A 129 -15.91 -16.27 -5.98
C ALA A 129 -15.02 -17.45 -6.39
N ARG A 130 -14.19 -17.93 -5.44
CA ARG A 130 -13.35 -19.12 -5.66
C ARG A 130 -14.18 -20.40 -5.92
N ALA A 131 -15.24 -20.61 -5.13
CA ALA A 131 -16.16 -21.75 -5.30
C ALA A 131 -16.90 -21.72 -6.65
N MET A 132 -17.08 -20.53 -7.21
CA MET A 132 -17.66 -20.35 -8.57
C MET A 132 -16.64 -20.54 -9.70
N GLY A 133 -15.38 -20.84 -9.39
CA GLY A 133 -14.33 -21.09 -10.38
C GLY A 133 -13.67 -19.83 -10.94
N LEU A 134 -13.88 -18.65 -10.33
CA LEU A 134 -13.23 -17.43 -10.76
C LEU A 134 -11.73 -17.47 -10.44
N LYS A 135 -10.90 -16.96 -11.35
CA LYS A 135 -9.50 -16.70 -11.10
C LYS A 135 -9.36 -15.51 -10.14
N MET A 136 -8.34 -15.51 -9.30
CA MET A 136 -8.22 -14.50 -8.25
C MET A 136 -6.83 -13.92 -8.16
N ALA A 137 -6.76 -12.59 -8.06
CA ALA A 137 -5.52 -11.90 -7.79
C ALA A 137 -5.66 -10.93 -6.62
N VAL A 138 -4.58 -10.78 -5.85
CA VAL A 138 -4.39 -9.68 -4.90
C VAL A 138 -3.37 -8.70 -5.47
N VAL A 139 -3.68 -7.40 -5.38
CA VAL A 139 -2.87 -6.31 -5.92
C VAL A 139 -2.66 -5.26 -4.83
N SER A 140 -1.43 -5.03 -4.40
CA SER A 140 -1.10 -4.06 -3.35
C SER A 140 0.24 -3.38 -3.63
N SER A 141 0.34 -2.09 -3.29
CA SER A 141 1.65 -1.39 -3.31
C SER A 141 2.53 -1.72 -2.10
N SER A 142 2.03 -2.52 -1.15
CA SER A 142 2.75 -2.91 0.06
C SER A 142 3.73 -4.05 -0.21
N HIS A 143 4.96 -3.93 0.30
CA HIS A 143 5.93 -5.04 0.34
C HIS A 143 5.54 -6.13 1.35
N HIS A 144 4.59 -5.86 2.24
CA HIS A 144 4.10 -6.81 3.26
C HIS A 144 2.89 -7.63 2.80
N CYS A 145 2.48 -7.52 1.53
CA CYS A 145 1.27 -8.17 1.03
C CYS A 145 1.30 -9.70 1.29
N ALA A 146 2.41 -10.36 1.00
CA ALA A 146 2.54 -11.81 1.21
C ALA A 146 2.34 -12.20 2.69
N GLU A 147 3.07 -11.55 3.59
CA GLU A 147 3.01 -11.77 5.04
C GLU A 147 1.59 -11.53 5.59
N ILE A 148 0.95 -10.45 5.13
CA ILE A 148 -0.40 -10.07 5.57
C ILE A 148 -1.42 -11.13 5.14
N ILE A 149 -1.41 -11.56 3.88
CA ILE A 149 -2.34 -12.56 3.33
C ILE A 149 -2.13 -13.92 4.02
N GLU A 150 -0.88 -14.29 4.29
CA GLU A 150 -0.54 -15.52 5.02
C GLU A 150 -1.07 -15.47 6.47
N THR A 151 -0.86 -14.34 7.16
CA THR A 151 -1.31 -14.15 8.55
C THR A 151 -2.83 -14.31 8.70
N VAL A 152 -3.62 -13.89 7.70
CA VAL A 152 -5.08 -14.07 7.72
C VAL A 152 -5.55 -15.38 7.07
N GLY A 153 -4.64 -16.28 6.68
CA GLY A 153 -4.96 -17.59 6.14
C GLY A 153 -5.61 -17.60 4.74
N LEU A 154 -5.38 -16.55 3.94
CA LEU A 154 -6.03 -16.39 2.64
C LEU A 154 -5.12 -16.68 1.44
N SER A 155 -3.86 -17.10 1.65
CA SER A 155 -2.87 -17.31 0.57
C SER A 155 -3.37 -18.27 -0.52
N SER A 156 -4.08 -19.35 -0.15
CA SER A 156 -4.58 -20.35 -1.08
C SER A 156 -5.75 -19.88 -1.97
N LEU A 157 -6.34 -18.72 -1.66
CA LEU A 157 -7.42 -18.17 -2.47
C LEU A 157 -6.94 -17.47 -3.74
N PHE A 158 -5.68 -17.04 -3.77
CA PHE A 158 -5.16 -16.24 -4.88
C PHE A 158 -4.26 -17.05 -5.80
N ASP A 159 -4.55 -16.98 -7.10
CA ASP A 159 -3.72 -17.57 -8.15
C ASP A 159 -2.52 -16.68 -8.47
N VAL A 160 -2.70 -15.35 -8.30
CA VAL A 160 -1.69 -14.33 -8.61
C VAL A 160 -1.60 -13.31 -7.48
N ARG A 161 -0.37 -12.86 -7.18
CA ARG A 161 -0.07 -11.69 -6.34
C ARG A 161 0.80 -10.71 -7.14
N VAL A 162 0.39 -9.44 -7.16
CA VAL A 162 1.20 -8.32 -7.64
C VAL A 162 1.35 -7.36 -6.45
N ASP A 163 2.49 -7.41 -5.81
CA ASP A 163 2.79 -6.64 -4.60
C ASP A 163 3.87 -5.57 -4.84
N GLY A 164 4.25 -4.83 -3.79
CA GLY A 164 5.26 -3.79 -3.88
C GLY A 164 6.61 -4.28 -4.43
N HIS A 165 7.00 -5.52 -4.16
CA HIS A 165 8.23 -6.09 -4.72
C HIS A 165 8.12 -6.31 -6.23
N GLU A 166 6.95 -6.77 -6.70
CA GLU A 166 6.72 -6.94 -8.14
C GLU A 166 6.60 -5.60 -8.87
N ILE A 167 5.95 -4.61 -8.24
CA ILE A 167 5.86 -3.24 -8.77
C ILE A 167 7.26 -2.66 -8.97
N ASP A 168 8.13 -2.76 -7.96
CA ASP A 168 9.50 -2.26 -8.04
C ASP A 168 10.32 -3.03 -9.09
N ARG A 169 10.23 -4.36 -9.11
CA ARG A 169 10.96 -5.23 -10.04
C ARG A 169 10.60 -4.97 -11.49
N LEU A 170 9.32 -4.73 -11.77
CA LEU A 170 8.77 -4.50 -13.11
C LEU A 170 8.72 -3.01 -13.49
N GLN A 171 9.08 -2.13 -12.57
CA GLN A 171 8.99 -0.68 -12.74
C GLN A 171 7.59 -0.21 -13.17
N LEU A 172 6.55 -0.80 -12.58
CA LEU A 172 5.16 -0.44 -12.85
C LEU A 172 4.84 0.93 -12.24
N ALA A 173 4.02 1.71 -12.93
CA ALA A 173 3.50 2.95 -12.37
C ALA A 173 2.62 2.67 -11.16
N GLY A 174 2.78 3.46 -10.09
CA GLY A 174 1.98 3.36 -8.88
C GLY A 174 0.53 3.81 -9.08
N LYS A 175 -0.38 3.30 -8.24
CA LYS A 175 -1.78 3.78 -8.21
C LYS A 175 -1.83 5.31 -8.11
N PRO A 176 -2.70 5.99 -8.86
CA PRO A 176 -3.90 5.48 -9.53
C PRO A 176 -3.68 4.91 -10.94
N ALA A 177 -2.44 4.75 -11.42
CA ALA A 177 -2.20 4.07 -12.68
C ALA A 177 -2.70 2.60 -12.62
N PRO A 178 -3.24 2.05 -13.71
CA PRO A 178 -3.82 0.71 -13.74
C PRO A 178 -2.78 -0.41 -13.83
N ASP A 179 -1.51 -0.10 -13.98
CA ASP A 179 -0.42 -1.00 -14.36
C ASP A 179 -0.37 -2.29 -13.54
N SER A 180 -0.47 -2.19 -12.21
CA SER A 180 -0.44 -3.35 -11.32
C SER A 180 -1.65 -4.28 -11.49
N PHE A 181 -2.83 -3.71 -11.77
CA PHE A 181 -4.04 -4.50 -12.06
C PHE A 181 -3.99 -5.13 -13.45
N LEU A 182 -3.48 -4.41 -14.46
CA LEU A 182 -3.28 -4.95 -15.80
C LEU A 182 -2.25 -6.09 -15.79
N GLU A 183 -1.18 -5.96 -15.02
CA GLU A 183 -0.19 -7.04 -14.85
C GLU A 183 -0.82 -8.26 -14.16
N ALA A 184 -1.68 -8.06 -13.17
CA ALA A 184 -2.41 -9.15 -12.54
C ALA A 184 -3.35 -9.87 -13.52
N ALA A 185 -4.11 -9.12 -14.33
CA ALA A 185 -4.98 -9.67 -15.38
C ALA A 185 -4.18 -10.47 -16.42
N ARG A 186 -3.05 -9.90 -16.89
CA ARG A 186 -2.14 -10.58 -17.84
C ARG A 186 -1.63 -11.90 -17.26
N ARG A 187 -1.23 -11.97 -15.99
CA ARG A 187 -0.76 -13.21 -15.34
C ARG A 187 -1.88 -14.23 -15.16
N LEU A 188 -3.11 -13.79 -14.99
CA LEU A 188 -4.28 -14.65 -14.95
C LEU A 188 -4.71 -15.12 -16.34
N ALA A 189 -4.10 -14.61 -17.41
CA ALA A 189 -4.52 -14.83 -18.80
C ALA A 189 -6.01 -14.52 -18.98
N ILE A 190 -6.41 -13.30 -18.63
CA ILE A 190 -7.75 -12.74 -18.84
C ILE A 190 -7.63 -11.36 -19.48
N GLU A 191 -8.62 -11.01 -20.29
CA GLU A 191 -8.80 -9.66 -20.79
C GLU A 191 -9.46 -8.79 -19.70
N PRO A 192 -8.96 -7.53 -19.49
CA PRO A 192 -9.52 -6.59 -18.51
C PRO A 192 -10.93 -6.13 -18.85
#